data_7d1d0156206e33a632a61918fbef10db
#
_entry.id   7d1d0156206e33a632a61918fbef10db
#
_cell.length_a   1.000
_cell.length_b   1.000
_cell.length_c   1.000
_cell.angle_alpha   90.00
_cell.angle_beta   90.00
_cell.angle_gamma   90.00
#
_symmetry.space_group_name_H-M   'P 1'
#
loop_
_entity.id
_entity.type
_entity.pdbx_description
1 polymer ?
#
loop_
_entity_poly.entity_id
_entity_poly.type
_entity_poly.pdbx_seq_one_letter_code
_entity_poly.pdbx_strand_id
1 'polypeptide(L)'
;MMKLLTDTNAIEEAAERIDELLASHSEWFVGAQDESLRTISLRRNEIDISIAQGRLMLAYWNEAGALHWRITGWEWTGAKLLLDAARNLNRTRVRLDIIPRTNAKTIAAGVNAARRASCERLAALAAKQAGDAQIEKAGLSAGVRRDEPGRHARIIVSLSRPSRERIAVAGYVTEANAGEVDALLSSALLWFLRVRERAARPAVRKLWLIVNKECLAAVRQRIALLRDDLRDQIAIYEIDSERRTLTAVAPLNEAELWPEARARVRRTAAIPSAGDVARGIVELAPHAIDVLRARHGETLRYHGLAFARVRRVMNRERVWFGTESKGRRLLSDSTAGEWQKLLRELSEHRHANAPDHRHALYRAAPEAWLESLLRRDITRLDPGLIIAPLHREFRVRETSSTGNDINGNRLNAARPVDLLALRQDGRLVVIELKVSEDREHVLQGVDYWHRVEAYRRTGGIARARLFGNAVIADEPPLVYLVAPGLRFHRAFQTLAGCINTRIEIYRFDLNEDWRAGVRVMRRLRSR
;
A
#
# COMPACT_ATOMS: atom_id res chain seq x y z
N MET A 1 -3.07 9.31 -37.71
CA MET A 1 -1.62 9.08 -37.93
C MET A 1 -0.87 10.02 -37.02
N MET A 2 0.13 9.51 -36.29
CA MET A 2 0.91 10.29 -35.33
C MET A 2 1.64 11.45 -36.02
N LYS A 3 1.38 12.69 -35.56
CA LYS A 3 2.07 13.90 -36.03
C LYS A 3 3.33 14.11 -35.18
N LEU A 4 4.50 14.12 -35.78
CA LEU A 4 5.77 14.40 -35.11
C LEU A 4 6.01 15.91 -35.00
N LEU A 5 6.58 16.34 -33.88
CA LEU A 5 6.88 17.74 -33.60
C LEU A 5 8.32 18.03 -34.00
N THR A 6 8.51 18.48 -35.27
CA THR A 6 9.85 18.62 -35.86
C THR A 6 10.35 20.06 -35.90
N ASP A 7 9.45 21.05 -35.87
CA ASP A 7 9.78 22.48 -35.97
C ASP A 7 8.86 23.33 -35.08
N THR A 8 9.16 24.62 -34.97
CA THR A 8 8.47 25.55 -34.07
C THR A 8 7.01 25.73 -34.46
N ASN A 9 6.68 25.82 -35.75
CA ASN A 9 5.30 26.00 -36.19
C ASN A 9 4.44 24.77 -35.89
N ALA A 10 4.99 23.56 -36.08
CA ALA A 10 4.34 22.31 -35.74
C ALA A 10 4.10 22.20 -34.21
N ILE A 11 4.98 22.76 -33.38
CA ILE A 11 4.85 22.80 -31.95
C ILE A 11 3.74 23.75 -31.51
N GLU A 12 3.66 24.93 -32.09
CA GLU A 12 2.61 25.93 -31.80
C GLU A 12 1.24 25.43 -32.23
N GLU A 13 1.10 24.94 -33.48
CA GLU A 13 -0.16 24.32 -33.95
C GLU A 13 -0.60 23.15 -33.07
N ALA A 14 0.34 22.32 -32.65
CA ALA A 14 0.04 21.18 -31.77
C ALA A 14 -0.42 21.64 -30.37
N ALA A 15 0.22 22.67 -29.81
CA ALA A 15 -0.15 23.21 -28.50
C ALA A 15 -1.59 23.72 -28.50
N GLU A 16 -1.95 24.57 -29.48
CA GLU A 16 -3.29 25.11 -29.62
C GLU A 16 -4.33 23.99 -29.81
N ARG A 17 -4.03 23.06 -30.72
CA ARG A 17 -4.97 21.99 -31.03
C ARG A 17 -5.18 21.00 -29.88
N ILE A 18 -4.13 20.67 -29.14
CA ILE A 18 -4.23 19.81 -27.95
C ILE A 18 -4.99 20.53 -26.84
N ASP A 19 -4.75 21.81 -26.64
CA ASP A 19 -5.46 22.61 -25.64
C ASP A 19 -6.95 22.73 -25.95
N GLU A 20 -7.34 22.98 -27.19
CA GLU A 20 -8.73 22.95 -27.65
C GLU A 20 -9.40 21.59 -27.40
N LEU A 21 -8.71 20.49 -27.73
CA LEU A 21 -9.19 19.14 -27.49
C LEU A 21 -9.41 18.88 -26.00
N LEU A 22 -8.47 19.29 -25.16
CA LEU A 22 -8.58 19.16 -23.71
C LEU A 22 -9.69 20.07 -23.13
N ALA A 23 -9.94 21.23 -23.71
CA ALA A 23 -11.03 22.14 -23.31
C ALA A 23 -12.42 21.57 -23.65
N SER A 24 -12.51 20.62 -24.58
CA SER A 24 -13.80 20.03 -25.00
C SER A 24 -14.50 19.21 -23.92
N HIS A 25 -13.80 18.81 -22.85
CA HIS A 25 -14.35 18.02 -21.74
C HIS A 25 -13.80 18.50 -20.39
N SER A 26 -14.63 18.44 -19.34
CA SER A 26 -14.26 18.89 -17.99
C SER A 26 -13.34 17.92 -17.24
N GLU A 27 -13.37 16.65 -17.58
CA GLU A 27 -12.63 15.59 -16.90
C GLU A 27 -12.03 14.59 -17.89
N TRP A 28 -10.82 14.13 -17.58
CA TRP A 28 -10.01 13.26 -18.41
C TRP A 28 -9.38 12.14 -17.61
N PHE A 29 -9.15 11.00 -18.25
CA PHE A 29 -8.29 9.95 -17.72
C PHE A 29 -6.95 10.01 -18.44
N VAL A 30 -5.85 9.99 -17.68
CA VAL A 30 -4.48 9.94 -18.21
C VAL A 30 -3.83 8.64 -17.75
N GLY A 31 -3.31 7.87 -18.68
CA GLY A 31 -2.58 6.61 -18.42
C GLY A 31 -1.53 6.37 -19.49
N ALA A 32 -0.68 5.37 -19.30
CA ALA A 32 0.26 4.90 -20.32
C ALA A 32 -0.27 3.61 -20.98
N GLN A 33 0.02 3.44 -22.27
CA GLN A 33 -0.38 2.23 -23.01
C GLN A 33 0.28 0.96 -22.49
N ASP A 34 1.50 1.07 -21.98
CA ASP A 34 2.28 -0.03 -21.42
C ASP A 34 2.03 -0.27 -19.93
N GLU A 35 1.00 0.37 -19.35
CA GLU A 35 0.67 0.32 -17.92
C GLU A 35 1.79 0.81 -16.97
N SER A 36 2.86 1.41 -17.49
CA SER A 36 3.95 1.97 -16.70
C SER A 36 3.50 3.11 -15.77
N LEU A 37 2.32 3.68 -16.04
CA LEU A 37 1.67 4.71 -15.21
C LEU A 37 0.27 4.27 -14.81
N ARG A 38 -0.07 4.49 -13.54
CA ARG A 38 -1.47 4.33 -13.09
C ARG A 38 -2.36 5.30 -13.84
N THR A 39 -3.46 4.79 -14.40
CA THR A 39 -4.51 5.65 -14.95
C THR A 39 -5.08 6.53 -13.84
N ILE A 40 -5.00 7.84 -14.01
CA ILE A 40 -5.50 8.84 -13.08
C ILE A 40 -6.65 9.64 -13.71
N SER A 41 -7.60 10.08 -12.89
CA SER A 41 -8.63 11.03 -13.32
C SER A 41 -8.15 12.43 -13.01
N LEU A 42 -8.23 13.32 -14.00
CA LEU A 42 -7.83 14.72 -13.91
C LEU A 42 -8.97 15.60 -14.40
N ARG A 43 -9.16 16.73 -13.74
CA ARG A 43 -9.99 17.82 -14.28
C ARG A 43 -9.21 18.61 -15.30
N ARG A 44 -9.90 19.31 -16.22
CA ARG A 44 -9.23 20.13 -17.24
C ARG A 44 -8.22 21.13 -16.63
N ASN A 45 -8.56 21.75 -15.51
CA ASN A 45 -7.69 22.70 -14.80
C ASN A 45 -6.50 22.07 -14.07
N GLU A 46 -6.40 20.75 -14.02
CA GLU A 46 -5.26 20.00 -13.46
C GLU A 46 -4.28 19.56 -14.56
N ILE A 47 -4.58 19.89 -15.84
CA ILE A 47 -3.74 19.59 -16.99
C ILE A 47 -3.30 20.92 -17.60
N ASP A 48 -2.00 21.10 -17.76
CA ASP A 48 -1.38 22.27 -18.41
C ASP A 48 -0.62 21.87 -19.65
N ILE A 49 -0.81 22.62 -20.74
CA ILE A 49 -0.06 22.52 -21.98
C ILE A 49 0.69 23.84 -22.16
N SER A 50 2.00 23.77 -22.28
CA SER A 50 2.82 24.95 -22.43
C SER A 50 3.99 24.71 -23.38
N ILE A 51 4.54 25.79 -23.95
CA ILE A 51 5.77 25.73 -24.74
C ILE A 51 6.91 26.29 -23.88
N ALA A 52 7.89 25.46 -23.57
CA ALA A 52 9.07 25.86 -22.81
C ALA A 52 10.35 25.51 -23.59
N GLN A 53 11.18 26.51 -23.80
CA GLN A 53 12.45 26.35 -24.54
C GLN A 53 12.29 25.70 -25.93
N GLY A 54 11.25 26.11 -26.67
CA GLY A 54 10.94 25.57 -28.00
C GLY A 54 10.48 24.10 -27.98
N ARG A 55 9.90 23.63 -26.88
CA ARG A 55 9.41 22.26 -26.71
C ARG A 55 8.00 22.26 -26.14
N LEU A 56 7.14 21.38 -26.65
CA LEU A 56 5.80 21.19 -26.11
C LEU A 56 5.88 20.40 -24.81
N MET A 57 5.30 20.95 -23.76
CA MET A 57 5.27 20.37 -22.42
C MET A 57 3.84 20.09 -22.00
N LEU A 58 3.62 18.91 -21.44
CA LEU A 58 2.40 18.55 -20.71
C LEU A 58 2.75 18.48 -19.23
N ALA A 59 2.04 19.22 -18.41
CA ALA A 59 2.12 19.10 -16.96
C ALA A 59 0.77 18.69 -16.38
N TYR A 60 0.78 17.80 -15.40
CA TYR A 60 -0.41 17.48 -14.62
C TYR A 60 -0.03 17.07 -13.20
N TRP A 61 -1.00 17.17 -12.28
CA TRP A 61 -0.78 16.91 -10.87
C TRP A 61 -1.48 15.61 -10.44
N ASN A 62 -0.77 14.77 -9.72
CA ASN A 62 -1.32 13.58 -9.08
C ASN A 62 -0.95 13.52 -7.59
N GLU A 63 -1.34 12.46 -6.90
CA GLU A 63 -1.03 12.26 -5.47
C GLU A 63 0.48 12.24 -5.16
N ALA A 64 1.33 11.89 -6.13
CA ALA A 64 2.78 11.88 -6.00
C ALA A 64 3.44 13.25 -6.28
N GLY A 65 2.69 14.24 -6.79
CA GLY A 65 3.17 15.58 -7.15
C GLY A 65 2.90 15.96 -8.60
N ALA A 66 3.56 17.02 -9.06
CA ALA A 66 3.51 17.46 -10.45
C ALA A 66 4.35 16.51 -11.34
N LEU A 67 3.77 16.11 -12.45
CA LEU A 67 4.45 15.34 -13.49
C LEU A 67 4.57 16.20 -14.75
N HIS A 68 5.80 16.32 -15.27
CA HIS A 68 6.12 17.08 -16.46
C HIS A 68 6.62 16.16 -17.55
N TRP A 69 6.01 16.26 -18.72
CA TRP A 69 6.36 15.47 -19.89
C TRP A 69 6.69 16.38 -21.05
N ARG A 70 7.77 16.10 -21.76
CA ARG A 70 8.04 16.66 -23.07
C ARG A 70 7.31 15.84 -24.12
N ILE A 71 6.47 16.46 -24.93
CA ILE A 71 5.73 15.82 -26.02
C ILE A 71 6.56 15.85 -27.28
N THR A 72 6.69 14.70 -27.96
CA THR A 72 7.44 14.54 -29.19
C THR A 72 6.57 14.17 -30.39
N GLY A 73 5.34 13.75 -30.13
CA GLY A 73 4.34 13.45 -31.15
C GLY A 73 2.95 13.37 -30.55
N TRP A 74 1.93 13.57 -31.37
CA TRP A 74 0.54 13.49 -30.94
C TRP A 74 -0.39 12.98 -32.04
N GLU A 75 -1.52 12.42 -31.63
CA GLU A 75 -2.59 11.95 -32.51
C GLU A 75 -3.93 12.03 -31.82
N TRP A 76 -4.96 12.52 -32.50
CA TRP A 76 -6.34 12.41 -32.06
C TRP A 76 -7.07 11.35 -32.86
N THR A 77 -7.59 10.33 -32.20
CA THR A 77 -8.30 9.20 -32.83
C THR A 77 -9.81 9.40 -32.91
N GLY A 78 -10.33 10.56 -32.55
CA GLY A 78 -11.77 10.81 -32.39
C GLY A 78 -12.32 10.40 -31.02
N ALA A 79 -11.64 9.49 -30.33
CA ALA A 79 -12.04 8.97 -29.03
C ALA A 79 -11.00 9.22 -27.91
N LYS A 80 -9.73 9.38 -28.28
CA LYS A 80 -8.64 9.60 -27.34
C LYS A 80 -7.50 10.40 -27.98
N LEU A 81 -6.80 11.15 -27.15
CA LEU A 81 -5.58 11.84 -27.48
C LEU A 81 -4.39 10.95 -27.10
N LEU A 82 -3.58 10.60 -28.07
CA LEU A 82 -2.36 9.85 -27.91
C LEU A 82 -1.17 10.82 -27.94
N LEU A 83 -0.29 10.74 -26.92
CA LEU A 83 0.90 11.59 -26.86
C LEU A 83 2.13 10.70 -26.69
N ASP A 84 3.10 10.83 -27.62
CA ASP A 84 4.44 10.32 -27.38
C ASP A 84 5.17 11.29 -26.44
N ALA A 85 5.45 10.85 -25.23
CA ALA A 85 5.95 11.66 -24.15
C ALA A 85 7.31 11.16 -23.63
N ALA A 86 8.18 12.10 -23.24
CA ALA A 86 9.49 11.79 -22.67
C ALA A 86 9.79 12.66 -21.44
N ARG A 87 10.58 12.13 -20.50
CA ARG A 87 11.11 12.85 -19.35
C ARG A 87 12.54 12.40 -19.03
N ASN A 88 13.19 13.05 -18.07
CA ASN A 88 14.54 12.72 -17.62
C ASN A 88 15.55 12.69 -18.79
N LEU A 89 15.61 13.77 -19.58
CA LEU A 89 16.50 13.87 -20.75
C LEU A 89 16.31 12.71 -21.74
N ASN A 90 15.06 12.31 -22.00
CA ASN A 90 14.66 11.20 -22.89
C ASN A 90 15.00 9.78 -22.39
N ARG A 91 15.42 9.62 -21.15
CA ARG A 91 15.67 8.28 -20.56
C ARG A 91 14.37 7.50 -20.33
N THR A 92 13.25 8.21 -20.08
CA THR A 92 11.93 7.60 -19.96
C THR A 92 11.07 8.07 -21.11
N ARG A 93 10.60 7.14 -21.95
CA ARG A 93 9.66 7.39 -23.04
C ARG A 93 8.42 6.56 -22.84
N VAL A 94 7.26 7.18 -22.95
CA VAL A 94 5.97 6.50 -22.79
C VAL A 94 4.99 7.05 -23.82
N ARG A 95 4.00 6.23 -24.18
CA ARG A 95 2.82 6.70 -24.91
C ARG A 95 1.69 6.89 -23.92
N LEU A 96 1.29 8.16 -23.75
CA LEU A 96 0.19 8.54 -22.90
C LEU A 96 -1.12 8.46 -23.67
N ASP A 97 -2.12 7.84 -23.08
CA ASP A 97 -3.52 7.85 -23.50
C ASP A 97 -4.28 8.85 -22.63
N ILE A 98 -4.82 9.91 -23.25
CA ILE A 98 -5.67 10.89 -22.59
C ILE A 98 -7.08 10.74 -23.17
N ILE A 99 -8.04 10.34 -22.33
CA ILE A 99 -9.36 9.90 -22.76
C ILE A 99 -10.43 10.69 -22.00
N PRO A 100 -11.44 11.27 -22.69
CA PRO A 100 -12.54 11.95 -22.03
C PRO A 100 -13.27 11.01 -21.07
N ARG A 101 -13.67 11.49 -19.91
CA ARG A 101 -14.38 10.68 -18.90
C ARG A 101 -15.67 10.05 -19.43
N THR A 102 -16.27 10.62 -20.44
CA THR A 102 -17.44 10.05 -21.13
C THR A 102 -17.17 8.66 -21.71
N ASN A 103 -15.89 8.33 -21.98
CA ASN A 103 -15.44 7.07 -22.55
C ASN A 103 -14.86 6.08 -21.51
N ALA A 104 -15.19 6.25 -20.22
CA ALA A 104 -14.69 5.39 -19.14
C ALA A 104 -14.94 3.88 -19.40
N LYS A 105 -16.03 3.52 -20.07
CA LYS A 105 -16.33 2.12 -20.46
C LYS A 105 -15.29 1.56 -21.44
N THR A 106 -14.83 2.39 -22.38
CA THR A 106 -13.82 1.99 -23.37
C THR A 106 -12.46 1.74 -22.72
N ILE A 107 -12.09 2.57 -21.72
CA ILE A 107 -10.88 2.37 -20.93
C ILE A 107 -10.97 1.06 -20.14
N ALA A 108 -12.07 0.86 -19.42
CA ALA A 108 -12.27 -0.35 -18.63
C ALA A 108 -12.22 -1.60 -19.52
N ALA A 109 -12.80 -1.55 -20.73
CA ALA A 109 -12.71 -2.63 -21.70
C ALA A 109 -11.26 -2.88 -22.18
N GLY A 110 -10.51 -1.81 -22.47
CA GLY A 110 -9.09 -1.88 -22.85
C GLY A 110 -8.20 -2.46 -21.75
N VAL A 111 -8.35 -1.99 -20.52
CA VAL A 111 -7.63 -2.53 -19.34
C VAL A 111 -7.97 -4.01 -19.12
N ASN A 112 -9.23 -4.39 -19.26
CA ASN A 112 -9.66 -5.77 -19.10
C ASN A 112 -9.12 -6.68 -20.22
N ALA A 113 -9.03 -6.19 -21.44
CA ALA A 113 -8.42 -6.91 -22.57
C ALA A 113 -6.91 -7.10 -22.34
N ALA A 114 -6.20 -6.07 -21.90
CA ALA A 114 -4.78 -6.13 -21.56
C ALA A 114 -4.50 -7.13 -20.43
N ARG A 115 -5.32 -7.14 -19.37
CA ARG A 115 -5.20 -8.13 -18.28
C ARG A 115 -5.43 -9.56 -18.74
N ARG A 116 -6.40 -9.80 -19.63
CA ARG A 116 -6.64 -11.14 -20.23
C ARG A 116 -5.46 -11.59 -21.06
N ALA A 117 -4.95 -10.72 -21.93
CA ALA A 117 -3.77 -11.02 -22.75
C ALA A 117 -2.53 -11.32 -21.88
N SER A 118 -2.33 -10.57 -20.77
CA SER A 118 -1.28 -10.85 -19.80
C SER A 118 -1.48 -12.20 -19.09
N CYS A 119 -2.72 -12.56 -18.74
CA CYS A 119 -3.04 -13.86 -18.17
C CYS A 119 -2.74 -15.02 -19.14
N GLU A 120 -3.06 -14.86 -20.42
CA GLU A 120 -2.78 -15.85 -21.46
C GLU A 120 -1.27 -16.01 -21.69
N ARG A 121 -0.51 -14.90 -21.69
CA ARG A 121 0.97 -14.95 -21.75
C ARG A 121 1.55 -15.70 -20.55
N LEU A 122 1.09 -15.42 -19.33
CA LEU A 122 1.54 -16.13 -18.13
C LEU A 122 1.18 -17.62 -18.21
N ALA A 123 0.01 -17.98 -18.75
CA ALA A 123 -0.39 -19.37 -18.93
C ALA A 123 0.54 -20.11 -19.90
N ALA A 124 0.87 -19.49 -21.03
CA ALA A 124 1.80 -20.05 -22.01
C ALA A 124 3.21 -20.24 -21.42
N LEU A 125 3.73 -19.24 -20.67
CA LEU A 125 5.02 -19.33 -19.99
C LEU A 125 5.04 -20.43 -18.93
N ALA A 126 3.97 -20.55 -18.14
CA ALA A 126 3.86 -21.60 -17.13
C ALA A 126 3.77 -23.00 -17.77
N ALA A 127 3.01 -23.15 -18.85
CA ALA A 127 2.92 -24.41 -19.59
C ALA A 127 4.28 -24.84 -20.15
N LYS A 128 5.01 -23.91 -20.78
CA LYS A 128 6.38 -24.14 -21.28
C LYS A 128 7.34 -24.54 -20.15
N GLN A 129 7.32 -23.82 -19.03
CA GLN A 129 8.15 -24.10 -17.86
C GLN A 129 7.84 -25.48 -17.24
N ALA A 130 6.62 -25.96 -17.39
CA ALA A 130 6.16 -27.26 -16.93
C ALA A 130 6.40 -28.39 -17.96
N GLY A 131 7.27 -28.18 -18.95
CA GLY A 131 7.57 -29.19 -20.01
C GLY A 131 6.44 -29.32 -21.04
N ASP A 132 5.99 -28.19 -21.56
CA ASP A 132 4.90 -28.09 -22.54
C ASP A 132 3.58 -28.73 -22.06
N ALA A 133 3.26 -28.43 -20.80
CA ALA A 133 2.04 -28.92 -20.17
C ALA A 133 0.77 -28.33 -20.82
N GLN A 134 -0.34 -29.05 -20.71
CA GLN A 134 -1.62 -28.56 -21.21
C GLN A 134 -2.22 -27.50 -20.28
N ILE A 135 -2.66 -26.39 -20.86
CA ILE A 135 -3.42 -25.35 -20.13
C ILE A 135 -4.87 -25.82 -20.01
N GLU A 136 -5.31 -26.25 -18.81
CA GLU A 136 -6.69 -26.64 -18.56
C GLU A 136 -7.61 -25.44 -18.35
N LYS A 137 -7.09 -24.43 -17.67
CA LYS A 137 -7.85 -23.23 -17.31
C LYS A 137 -6.94 -22.04 -17.17
N ALA A 138 -7.32 -20.91 -17.76
CA ALA A 138 -6.72 -19.62 -17.54
C ALA A 138 -7.82 -18.58 -17.28
N GLY A 139 -7.64 -17.72 -16.30
CA GLY A 139 -8.60 -16.68 -15.96
C GLY A 139 -8.06 -15.73 -14.89
N LEU A 140 -8.81 -14.69 -14.63
CA LEU A 140 -8.46 -13.65 -13.66
C LEU A 140 -9.15 -13.90 -12.31
N SER A 141 -8.56 -13.40 -11.24
CA SER A 141 -9.22 -13.31 -9.94
C SER A 141 -10.47 -12.43 -10.03
N ALA A 142 -11.36 -12.49 -9.03
CA ALA A 142 -12.44 -11.53 -8.93
C ALA A 142 -11.87 -10.15 -8.54
N GLY A 143 -12.38 -9.10 -9.17
CA GLY A 143 -12.09 -7.72 -8.81
C GLY A 143 -12.82 -7.28 -7.53
N VAL A 144 -12.66 -6.01 -7.20
CA VAL A 144 -13.36 -5.39 -6.06
C VAL A 144 -14.86 -5.27 -6.34
N ARG A 145 -15.23 -4.93 -7.57
CA ARG A 145 -16.63 -4.92 -8.03
C ARG A 145 -16.98 -6.27 -8.64
N ARG A 146 -18.25 -6.65 -8.53
CA ARG A 146 -18.75 -7.97 -8.93
C ARG A 146 -18.44 -8.33 -10.39
N ASP A 147 -18.41 -7.36 -11.28
CA ASP A 147 -18.26 -7.54 -12.72
C ASP A 147 -16.87 -7.12 -13.25
N GLU A 148 -15.95 -6.72 -12.37
CA GLU A 148 -14.59 -6.37 -12.76
C GLU A 148 -13.65 -7.56 -12.57
N PRO A 149 -12.83 -7.89 -13.57
CA PRO A 149 -11.75 -8.85 -13.39
C PRO A 149 -10.66 -8.27 -12.47
N GLY A 150 -10.15 -9.12 -11.59
CA GLY A 150 -9.06 -8.75 -10.69
C GLY A 150 -7.71 -8.66 -11.40
N ARG A 151 -6.68 -8.38 -10.61
CA ARG A 151 -5.30 -8.14 -11.06
C ARG A 151 -4.41 -9.39 -11.03
N HIS A 152 -4.94 -10.54 -10.64
CA HIS A 152 -4.14 -11.76 -10.48
C HIS A 152 -4.62 -12.82 -11.44
N ALA A 153 -3.68 -13.44 -12.16
CA ALA A 153 -3.94 -14.63 -12.95
C ALA A 153 -4.23 -15.83 -12.03
N ARG A 154 -5.10 -16.72 -12.50
CA ARG A 154 -5.40 -18.03 -11.92
C ARG A 154 -5.44 -19.06 -13.02
N ILE A 155 -4.40 -19.87 -13.09
CA ILE A 155 -4.15 -20.79 -14.19
C ILE A 155 -4.00 -22.18 -13.62
N ILE A 156 -4.52 -23.18 -14.31
CA ILE A 156 -4.27 -24.60 -14.02
C ILE A 156 -3.62 -25.20 -15.25
N VAL A 157 -2.43 -25.77 -15.06
CA VAL A 157 -1.72 -26.54 -16.07
C VAL A 157 -1.65 -27.99 -15.65
N SER A 158 -1.76 -28.90 -16.61
CA SER A 158 -1.72 -30.35 -16.42
C SER A 158 -0.50 -30.92 -17.12
N LEU A 159 0.33 -31.61 -16.35
CA LEU A 159 1.50 -32.30 -16.92
C LEU A 159 1.09 -33.43 -17.82
N SER A 160 1.86 -33.65 -18.88
CA SER A 160 1.70 -34.81 -19.79
C SER A 160 1.96 -36.13 -19.05
N ARG A 161 1.56 -37.24 -19.65
CA ARG A 161 1.82 -38.59 -19.10
C ARG A 161 3.33 -38.79 -18.80
N PRO A 162 3.73 -39.51 -17.73
CA PRO A 162 2.87 -40.44 -16.95
C PRO A 162 2.19 -39.78 -15.72
N SER A 163 2.68 -38.62 -15.19
CA SER A 163 2.27 -38.13 -13.88
C SER A 163 0.87 -37.54 -13.83
N ARG A 164 0.36 -36.97 -14.95
CA ARG A 164 -0.92 -36.23 -15.01
C ARG A 164 -1.13 -35.26 -13.83
N GLU A 165 -0.03 -34.79 -13.20
CA GLU A 165 -0.09 -33.89 -12.08
C GLU A 165 -0.62 -32.53 -12.54
N ARG A 166 -1.40 -31.86 -11.69
CA ARG A 166 -1.97 -30.54 -11.96
C ARG A 166 -1.28 -29.51 -11.06
N ILE A 167 -0.92 -28.39 -11.64
CA ILE A 167 -0.27 -27.28 -10.99
C ILE A 167 -1.18 -26.06 -11.05
N ALA A 168 -1.42 -25.43 -9.89
CA ALA A 168 -2.04 -24.11 -9.82
C ALA A 168 -0.98 -23.05 -10.01
N VAL A 169 -1.25 -22.06 -10.85
CA VAL A 169 -0.32 -20.94 -11.10
C VAL A 169 -1.04 -19.63 -10.84
N ALA A 170 -0.43 -18.77 -10.03
CA ALA A 170 -0.92 -17.42 -9.76
C ALA A 170 0.19 -16.40 -10.02
N GLY A 171 -0.17 -15.22 -10.52
CA GLY A 171 0.77 -14.16 -10.79
C GLY A 171 0.07 -12.84 -11.05
N TYR A 172 0.82 -11.76 -11.14
CA TYR A 172 0.30 -10.46 -11.52
C TYR A 172 0.07 -10.39 -13.03
N VAL A 173 -1.02 -9.76 -13.43
CA VAL A 173 -1.29 -9.43 -14.84
C VAL A 173 -1.10 -7.95 -15.14
N THR A 174 -0.69 -7.17 -14.14
CA THR A 174 -0.32 -5.76 -14.20
C THR A 174 1.01 -5.59 -13.50
N GLU A 175 1.69 -4.47 -13.73
CA GLU A 175 2.85 -4.12 -12.92
C GLU A 175 2.45 -4.06 -11.44
N ALA A 176 3.30 -4.61 -10.61
CA ALA A 176 3.09 -4.68 -9.17
C ALA A 176 4.37 -4.31 -8.41
N ASN A 177 4.20 -3.79 -7.22
CA ASN A 177 5.28 -3.46 -6.31
C ASN A 177 5.19 -4.29 -5.01
N ALA A 178 6.24 -4.24 -4.21
CA ALA A 178 6.33 -4.99 -2.96
C ALA A 178 5.14 -4.75 -1.99
N GLY A 179 4.48 -3.58 -2.06
CA GLY A 179 3.31 -3.27 -1.24
C GLY A 179 2.02 -4.00 -1.63
N GLU A 180 1.99 -4.65 -2.79
CA GLU A 180 0.81 -5.39 -3.30
C GLU A 180 0.93 -6.91 -3.09
N VAL A 181 2.06 -7.38 -2.52
CA VAL A 181 2.35 -8.81 -2.34
C VAL A 181 1.32 -9.51 -1.46
N ASP A 182 0.85 -8.87 -0.40
CA ASP A 182 -0.14 -9.47 0.52
C ASP A 182 -1.49 -9.72 -0.19
N ALA A 183 -1.86 -8.87 -1.16
CA ALA A 183 -3.05 -9.05 -2.00
C ALA A 183 -2.93 -10.27 -2.93
N LEU A 184 -1.77 -10.43 -3.60
CA LEU A 184 -1.51 -11.61 -4.43
C LEU A 184 -1.54 -12.88 -3.59
N LEU A 185 -0.79 -12.92 -2.48
CA LEU A 185 -0.67 -14.11 -1.64
C LEU A 185 -2.00 -14.50 -1.01
N SER A 186 -2.75 -13.55 -0.44
CA SER A 186 -4.09 -13.83 0.09
C SER A 186 -5.00 -14.43 -0.99
N SER A 187 -4.98 -13.85 -2.20
CA SER A 187 -5.78 -14.36 -3.32
C SER A 187 -5.35 -15.74 -3.79
N ALA A 188 -4.04 -15.95 -3.91
CA ALA A 188 -3.45 -17.20 -4.41
C ALA A 188 -3.64 -18.35 -3.42
N LEU A 189 -3.35 -18.14 -2.13
CA LEU A 189 -3.50 -19.15 -1.08
C LEU A 189 -4.96 -19.60 -0.96
N LEU A 190 -5.91 -18.66 -0.85
CA LEU A 190 -7.33 -18.99 -0.73
C LEU A 190 -7.85 -19.72 -1.98
N TRP A 191 -7.38 -19.36 -3.16
CA TRP A 191 -7.74 -20.04 -4.38
C TRP A 191 -7.13 -21.44 -4.46
N PHE A 192 -5.84 -21.58 -4.13
CA PHE A 192 -5.13 -22.86 -4.13
C PHE A 192 -5.77 -23.85 -3.17
N LEU A 193 -6.04 -23.46 -1.93
CA LEU A 193 -6.72 -24.31 -0.95
C LEU A 193 -8.08 -24.78 -1.47
N ARG A 194 -8.89 -23.87 -2.03
CA ARG A 194 -10.19 -24.20 -2.59
C ARG A 194 -10.11 -25.17 -3.79
N VAL A 195 -9.12 -24.97 -4.68
CA VAL A 195 -8.95 -25.87 -5.84
C VAL A 195 -8.48 -27.24 -5.37
N ARG A 196 -7.59 -27.29 -4.37
CA ARG A 196 -7.13 -28.55 -3.76
C ARG A 196 -8.25 -29.34 -3.12
N GLU A 197 -9.17 -28.68 -2.42
CA GLU A 197 -10.34 -29.32 -1.79
C GLU A 197 -11.37 -29.84 -2.82
N ARG A 198 -11.54 -29.13 -3.93
CA ARG A 198 -12.55 -29.44 -4.95
C ARG A 198 -12.05 -30.37 -6.05
N ALA A 199 -10.76 -30.63 -6.09
CA ALA A 199 -10.18 -31.33 -7.20
C ALA A 199 -10.63 -32.81 -7.21
N ALA A 200 -11.37 -33.14 -8.27
CA ALA A 200 -11.44 -34.52 -8.77
C ALA A 200 -10.02 -34.99 -9.13
N ARG A 201 -9.81 -36.30 -9.26
CA ARG A 201 -8.52 -36.84 -9.70
C ARG A 201 -8.20 -36.40 -11.15
N PRO A 202 -6.95 -35.95 -11.44
CA PRO A 202 -5.80 -35.81 -10.57
C PRO A 202 -5.87 -34.56 -9.70
N ALA A 203 -5.31 -34.63 -8.47
CA ALA A 203 -5.31 -33.53 -7.51
C ALA A 203 -4.31 -32.42 -7.88
N VAL A 204 -4.65 -31.17 -7.59
CA VAL A 204 -3.70 -30.04 -7.64
C VAL A 204 -2.84 -30.07 -6.38
N ARG A 205 -1.53 -30.28 -6.53
CA ARG A 205 -0.61 -30.45 -5.40
C ARG A 205 0.37 -29.30 -5.21
N LYS A 206 0.62 -28.51 -6.25
CA LYS A 206 1.61 -27.45 -6.25
C LYS A 206 0.97 -26.12 -6.62
N LEU A 207 1.47 -25.05 -6.01
CA LEU A 207 1.18 -23.66 -6.36
C LEU A 207 2.45 -23.01 -6.89
N TRP A 208 2.42 -22.52 -8.11
CA TRP A 208 3.47 -21.65 -8.65
C TRP A 208 3.07 -20.19 -8.51
N LEU A 209 3.97 -19.37 -7.97
CA LEU A 209 3.82 -17.93 -7.88
C LEU A 209 4.76 -17.29 -8.88
N ILE A 210 4.20 -16.60 -9.87
CA ILE A 210 4.97 -15.87 -10.87
C ILE A 210 4.94 -14.38 -10.52
N VAL A 211 6.11 -13.82 -10.25
CA VAL A 211 6.26 -12.43 -9.79
C VAL A 211 7.40 -11.74 -10.52
N ASN A 212 7.34 -10.41 -10.57
CA ASN A 212 8.43 -9.58 -11.06
C ASN A 212 9.53 -9.43 -9.99
N LYS A 213 10.68 -8.93 -10.40
CA LYS A 213 11.88 -8.73 -9.57
C LYS A 213 11.58 -7.87 -8.32
N GLU A 214 10.78 -6.82 -8.48
CA GLU A 214 10.44 -5.87 -7.41
C GLU A 214 9.65 -6.50 -6.28
N CYS A 215 8.86 -7.54 -6.58
CA CYS A 215 8.04 -8.26 -5.60
C CYS A 215 8.77 -9.46 -4.98
N LEU A 216 9.86 -9.93 -5.60
CA LEU A 216 10.48 -11.22 -5.29
C LEU A 216 10.92 -11.35 -3.84
N ALA A 217 11.63 -10.36 -3.31
CA ALA A 217 12.12 -10.38 -1.93
C ALA A 217 10.96 -10.47 -0.92
N ALA A 218 9.91 -9.66 -1.12
CA ALA A 218 8.74 -9.66 -0.25
C ALA A 218 7.95 -10.98 -0.34
N VAL A 219 7.80 -11.58 -1.53
CA VAL A 219 7.14 -12.89 -1.70
C VAL A 219 7.92 -13.99 -1.01
N ARG A 220 9.24 -14.07 -1.21
CA ARG A 220 10.11 -15.06 -0.53
C ARG A 220 9.97 -14.97 0.99
N GLN A 221 10.01 -13.76 1.53
CA GLN A 221 9.86 -13.51 2.96
C GLN A 221 8.49 -13.99 3.48
N ARG A 222 7.39 -13.63 2.81
CA ARG A 222 6.03 -14.05 3.21
C ARG A 222 5.87 -15.57 3.19
N ILE A 223 6.39 -16.22 2.16
CA ILE A 223 6.30 -17.69 2.03
C ILE A 223 7.08 -18.37 3.14
N ALA A 224 8.25 -17.86 3.55
CA ALA A 224 9.02 -18.40 4.64
C ALA A 224 8.29 -18.36 6.01
N LEU A 225 7.26 -17.51 6.15
CA LEU A 225 6.42 -17.39 7.35
C LEU A 225 5.18 -18.28 7.32
N LEU A 226 4.95 -19.03 6.25
CA LEU A 226 3.88 -20.00 6.16
C LEU A 226 4.25 -21.30 6.87
N ARG A 227 3.26 -22.15 7.13
CA ARG A 227 3.47 -23.52 7.63
C ARG A 227 4.30 -24.31 6.65
N ASP A 228 5.14 -25.21 7.17
CA ASP A 228 6.09 -25.98 6.39
C ASP A 228 5.40 -26.84 5.31
N ASP A 229 4.30 -27.52 5.69
CA ASP A 229 3.52 -28.35 4.77
C ASP A 229 2.91 -27.58 3.58
N LEU A 230 2.61 -26.30 3.77
CA LEU A 230 2.10 -25.43 2.72
C LEU A 230 3.24 -24.81 1.91
N ARG A 231 4.31 -24.39 2.59
CA ARG A 231 5.52 -23.82 1.96
C ARG A 231 6.13 -24.78 0.96
N ASP A 232 6.23 -26.06 1.30
CA ASP A 232 6.81 -27.10 0.44
C ASP A 232 5.98 -27.38 -0.84
N GLN A 233 4.74 -26.93 -0.86
CA GLN A 233 3.87 -27.00 -2.05
C GLN A 233 3.98 -25.75 -2.94
N ILE A 234 4.72 -24.71 -2.54
CA ILE A 234 4.80 -23.45 -3.25
C ILE A 234 6.17 -23.30 -3.92
N ALA A 235 6.16 -23.07 -5.23
CA ALA A 235 7.35 -22.70 -5.99
C ALA A 235 7.24 -21.24 -6.45
N ILE A 236 8.36 -20.54 -6.44
CA ILE A 236 8.43 -19.12 -6.84
C ILE A 236 9.17 -19.04 -8.16
N TYR A 237 8.64 -18.26 -9.08
CA TYR A 237 9.28 -17.95 -10.35
C TYR A 237 9.36 -16.44 -10.55
N GLU A 238 10.55 -15.98 -10.93
CA GLU A 238 10.76 -14.62 -11.43
C GLU A 238 10.44 -14.59 -12.92
N ILE A 239 9.62 -13.61 -13.34
CA ILE A 239 9.36 -13.37 -14.75
C ILE A 239 10.33 -12.33 -15.30
N ASP A 240 11.05 -12.68 -16.37
CA ASP A 240 11.72 -11.74 -17.26
C ASP A 240 10.76 -11.41 -18.42
N SER A 241 10.16 -10.23 -18.36
CA SER A 241 9.17 -9.78 -19.35
C SER A 241 9.79 -9.52 -20.73
N GLU A 242 11.07 -9.13 -20.79
CA GLU A 242 11.78 -8.88 -22.05
C GLU A 242 12.13 -10.19 -22.74
N ARG A 243 12.73 -11.12 -22.00
CA ARG A 243 13.13 -12.44 -22.51
C ARG A 243 11.99 -13.44 -22.61
N ARG A 244 10.84 -13.14 -22.00
CA ARG A 244 9.68 -14.03 -21.91
C ARG A 244 10.04 -15.40 -21.34
N THR A 245 10.75 -15.39 -20.22
CA THR A 245 11.20 -16.59 -19.51
C THR A 245 10.80 -16.56 -18.04
N LEU A 246 10.71 -17.75 -17.44
CA LEU A 246 10.53 -17.93 -16.01
C LEU A 246 11.78 -18.55 -15.42
N THR A 247 12.30 -17.93 -14.35
CA THR A 247 13.45 -18.46 -13.60
C THR A 247 12.98 -18.91 -12.24
N ALA A 248 13.23 -20.18 -11.90
CA ALA A 248 12.91 -20.69 -10.58
C ALA A 248 13.77 -20.02 -9.49
N VAL A 249 13.13 -19.65 -8.40
CA VAL A 249 13.80 -18.95 -7.29
C VAL A 249 13.70 -19.81 -6.04
N ALA A 250 14.84 -20.05 -5.41
CA ALA A 250 14.89 -20.81 -4.17
C ALA A 250 14.14 -20.10 -3.02
N PRO A 251 13.44 -20.84 -2.15
CA PRO A 251 12.87 -20.28 -0.92
C PRO A 251 13.98 -19.70 -0.05
N LEU A 252 13.63 -18.79 0.88
CA LEU A 252 14.57 -18.31 1.88
C LEU A 252 14.92 -19.44 2.85
N ASN A 253 16.19 -19.59 3.14
CA ASN A 253 16.64 -20.36 4.29
C ASN A 253 16.53 -19.53 5.59
N GLU A 254 16.74 -20.16 6.75
CA GLU A 254 16.57 -19.48 8.03
C GLU A 254 17.59 -18.33 8.23
N ALA A 255 18.81 -18.47 7.74
CA ALA A 255 19.83 -17.41 7.82
C ALA A 255 19.46 -16.21 6.95
N GLU A 256 18.89 -16.44 5.77
CA GLU A 256 18.40 -15.37 4.89
C GLU A 256 17.13 -14.69 5.43
N LEU A 257 16.27 -15.45 6.14
CA LEU A 257 15.08 -14.89 6.78
C LEU A 257 15.43 -13.94 7.94
N TRP A 258 16.54 -14.21 8.62
CA TRP A 258 17.04 -13.40 9.73
C TRP A 258 18.44 -12.85 9.41
N PRO A 259 18.55 -11.95 8.42
CA PRO A 259 19.85 -11.37 8.11
C PRO A 259 20.42 -10.72 9.36
N GLU A 260 21.71 -10.94 9.61
CA GLU A 260 22.42 -10.20 10.66
C GLU A 260 22.24 -8.72 10.39
N ALA A 261 21.28 -8.15 11.04
CA ALA A 261 20.98 -6.75 10.86
C ALA A 261 22.13 -5.96 11.50
N ARG A 262 23.07 -5.52 10.70
CA ARG A 262 23.86 -4.33 10.99
C ARG A 262 22.93 -3.12 11.02
N ALA A 263 21.88 -3.24 11.84
CA ALA A 263 20.93 -2.17 12.05
C ALA A 263 21.69 -1.04 12.71
N ARG A 264 22.05 -0.04 11.93
CA ARG A 264 22.39 1.27 12.48
C ARG A 264 21.11 1.79 13.14
N VAL A 265 20.88 1.34 14.37
CA VAL A 265 19.91 1.98 15.24
C VAL A 265 20.42 3.40 15.43
N ARG A 266 19.86 4.34 14.73
CA ARG A 266 20.03 5.72 15.13
C ARG A 266 19.50 5.79 16.56
N ARG A 267 20.40 6.12 17.50
CA ARG A 267 20.00 6.49 18.86
C ARG A 267 18.81 7.43 18.70
N THR A 268 17.66 7.02 19.18
CA THR A 268 16.54 7.93 19.34
C THR A 268 17.03 8.95 20.36
N ALA A 269 17.41 10.14 19.88
CA ALA A 269 17.58 11.27 20.76
C ALA A 269 16.30 11.36 21.59
N ALA A 270 16.42 11.67 22.88
CA ALA A 270 15.27 11.89 23.75
C ALA A 270 14.25 12.72 22.97
N ILE A 271 13.00 12.23 22.88
CA ILE A 271 11.97 12.92 22.10
C ILE A 271 11.80 14.27 22.79
N PRO A 272 12.10 15.41 22.12
CA PRO A 272 11.91 16.70 22.75
C PRO A 272 10.44 16.84 23.14
N SER A 273 10.15 17.50 24.24
CA SER A 273 8.78 17.89 24.62
C SER A 273 8.10 18.61 23.44
N ALA A 274 6.77 18.55 23.34
CA ALA A 274 6.05 19.31 22.31
C ALA A 274 6.44 20.78 22.38
N GLY A 275 6.66 21.41 21.23
CA GLY A 275 6.89 22.85 21.14
C GLY A 275 5.71 23.62 21.72
N ASP A 276 5.95 24.86 22.13
CA ASP A 276 4.91 25.69 22.80
C ASP A 276 3.69 25.88 21.90
N VAL A 277 3.90 26.09 20.60
CA VAL A 277 2.82 26.25 19.62
C VAL A 277 2.00 24.97 19.51
N ALA A 278 2.65 23.80 19.43
CA ALA A 278 1.93 22.54 19.36
C ALA A 278 1.14 22.24 20.64
N ARG A 279 1.70 22.57 21.82
CA ARG A 279 1.00 22.44 23.12
C ARG A 279 -0.23 23.34 23.17
N GLY A 280 -0.11 24.62 22.81
CA GLY A 280 -1.24 25.53 22.77
C GLY A 280 -2.38 25.06 21.84
N ILE A 281 -2.04 24.41 20.70
CA ILE A 281 -3.07 23.82 19.82
C ILE A 281 -3.71 22.58 20.47
N VAL A 282 -2.95 21.74 21.16
CA VAL A 282 -3.50 20.58 21.88
C VAL A 282 -4.47 20.99 22.97
N GLU A 283 -4.18 22.09 23.67
CA GLU A 283 -5.02 22.64 24.74
C GLU A 283 -6.42 23.08 24.26
N LEU A 284 -6.58 23.35 22.94
CA LEU A 284 -7.91 23.65 22.36
C LEU A 284 -8.88 22.47 22.45
N ALA A 285 -8.37 21.24 22.38
CA ALA A 285 -9.18 20.02 22.52
C ALA A 285 -8.28 18.83 22.96
N PRO A 286 -7.83 18.78 24.24
CA PRO A 286 -6.81 17.82 24.68
C PRO A 286 -7.30 16.35 24.62
N HIS A 287 -8.61 16.13 24.67
CA HIS A 287 -9.21 14.80 24.49
C HIS A 287 -9.35 14.38 23.03
N ALA A 288 -9.22 15.28 22.06
CA ALA A 288 -9.37 15.01 20.62
C ALA A 288 -8.06 15.15 19.84
N ILE A 289 -7.15 16.05 20.26
CA ILE A 289 -5.92 16.32 19.54
C ILE A 289 -4.75 15.53 20.15
N ASP A 290 -3.99 14.86 19.31
CA ASP A 290 -2.72 14.24 19.63
C ASP A 290 -1.58 14.74 18.72
N VAL A 291 -0.34 14.59 19.18
CA VAL A 291 0.86 15.07 18.49
C VAL A 291 1.72 13.90 18.04
N LEU A 292 1.96 13.81 16.75
CA LEU A 292 3.00 12.98 16.17
C LEU A 292 4.28 13.78 15.98
N ARG A 293 5.32 13.42 16.70
CA ARG A 293 6.62 14.07 16.59
C ARG A 293 7.46 13.42 15.52
N ALA A 294 8.17 14.23 14.76
CA ALA A 294 9.13 13.79 13.76
C ALA A 294 10.37 14.70 13.82
N ARG A 295 11.49 14.24 13.26
CA ARG A 295 12.77 14.98 13.24
C ARG A 295 12.64 16.45 12.76
N HIS A 296 11.69 16.72 11.88
CA HIS A 296 11.55 18.03 11.22
C HIS A 296 10.25 18.75 11.60
N GLY A 297 9.68 18.44 12.77
CA GLY A 297 8.48 19.10 13.27
C GLY A 297 7.43 18.13 13.79
N GLU A 298 6.27 18.66 14.06
CA GLU A 298 5.16 17.99 14.72
C GLU A 298 3.95 17.97 13.80
N THR A 299 3.22 16.87 13.81
CA THR A 299 1.94 16.73 13.12
C THR A 299 0.85 16.59 14.18
N LEU A 300 -0.09 17.52 14.17
CA LEU A 300 -1.27 17.47 15.03
C LEU A 300 -2.38 16.71 14.33
N ARG A 301 -3.02 15.83 15.08
CA ARG A 301 -4.11 14.98 14.59
C ARG A 301 -5.34 15.17 15.47
N TYR A 302 -6.49 15.40 14.86
CA TYR A 302 -7.78 15.45 15.54
C TYR A 302 -8.44 14.07 15.40
N HIS A 303 -8.59 13.32 16.50
CA HIS A 303 -8.99 11.92 16.48
C HIS A 303 -8.29 11.14 15.36
N GLY A 304 -6.94 11.20 15.32
CA GLY A 304 -6.10 10.52 14.34
C GLY A 304 -6.00 11.21 12.97
N LEU A 305 -6.89 12.11 12.58
CA LEU A 305 -6.82 12.83 11.30
C LEU A 305 -5.80 13.98 11.38
N ALA A 306 -4.76 13.91 10.56
CA ALA A 306 -3.76 14.97 10.50
C ALA A 306 -4.38 16.25 9.91
N PHE A 307 -4.45 17.32 10.71
CA PHE A 307 -5.03 18.60 10.31
C PHE A 307 -4.06 19.78 10.38
N ALA A 308 -2.95 19.65 11.12
CA ALA A 308 -1.94 20.68 11.19
C ALA A 308 -0.52 20.12 11.31
N ARG A 309 0.46 20.90 10.91
CA ARG A 309 1.90 20.63 11.08
C ARG A 309 2.60 21.85 11.62
N VAL A 310 3.37 21.68 12.68
CA VAL A 310 4.28 22.68 13.22
C VAL A 310 5.70 22.37 12.77
N ARG A 311 6.39 23.33 12.20
CA ARG A 311 7.79 23.21 11.79
C ARG A 311 8.57 24.42 12.22
N ARG A 312 9.83 24.19 12.56
CA ARG A 312 10.76 25.29 12.84
C ARG A 312 11.43 25.73 11.54
N VAL A 313 11.16 26.98 11.13
CA VAL A 313 11.73 27.60 9.93
C VAL A 313 12.39 28.90 10.36
N MET A 314 13.68 29.08 10.06
CA MET A 314 14.47 30.26 10.49
C MET A 314 14.30 30.59 12.00
N ASN A 315 14.44 29.56 12.82
CA ASN A 315 14.32 29.63 14.29
C ASN A 315 12.93 30.05 14.82
N ARG A 316 11.88 30.10 13.98
CA ARG A 316 10.49 30.39 14.36
C ARG A 316 9.61 29.18 14.06
N GLU A 317 8.69 28.88 14.98
CA GLU A 317 7.68 27.85 14.75
C GLU A 317 6.60 28.42 13.81
N ARG A 318 6.27 27.67 12.78
CA ARG A 318 5.20 28.00 11.83
C ARG A 318 4.23 26.83 11.74
N VAL A 319 2.96 27.15 11.57
CA VAL A 319 1.86 26.18 11.49
C VAL A 319 1.32 26.14 10.08
N TRP A 320 1.27 24.95 9.50
CA TRP A 320 0.53 24.67 8.27
C TRP A 320 -0.70 23.83 8.62
N PHE A 321 -1.86 24.24 8.17
CA PHE A 321 -3.12 23.56 8.48
C PHE A 321 -3.89 23.13 7.21
N GLY A 322 -4.76 22.14 7.36
CA GLY A 322 -5.56 21.49 6.32
C GLY A 322 -5.54 19.98 6.46
N THR A 323 -6.64 19.34 6.14
CA THR A 323 -6.82 17.88 6.21
C THR A 323 -6.21 17.15 5.02
N GLU A 324 -6.05 17.83 3.89
CA GLU A 324 -5.43 17.28 2.68
C GLU A 324 -3.93 17.57 2.63
N SER A 325 -3.14 16.63 2.13
CA SER A 325 -1.68 16.79 2.04
C SER A 325 -1.25 17.89 1.06
N LYS A 326 -2.06 18.17 0.03
CA LYS A 326 -1.78 19.14 -1.05
C LYS A 326 -2.37 20.52 -0.83
N GLY A 327 -3.31 20.70 0.08
CA GLY A 327 -4.03 21.97 0.32
C GLY A 327 -3.61 22.68 1.60
N ARG A 328 -2.48 22.34 2.23
CA ARG A 328 -2.10 22.97 3.50
C ARG A 328 -1.69 24.41 3.33
N ARG A 329 -2.33 25.29 4.14
CA ARG A 329 -2.06 26.72 4.19
C ARG A 329 -1.21 27.07 5.39
N LEU A 330 -0.40 28.10 5.25
CA LEU A 330 0.33 28.68 6.38
C LEU A 330 -0.64 29.48 7.24
N LEU A 331 -0.62 29.25 8.54
CA LEU A 331 -1.37 30.07 9.50
C LEU A 331 -0.73 31.47 9.61
N SER A 332 -1.54 32.47 9.32
CA SER A 332 -1.21 33.91 9.36
C SER A 332 -2.50 34.68 9.69
N ASP A 333 -2.39 35.97 9.91
CA ASP A 333 -3.56 36.81 10.17
C ASP A 333 -4.60 36.71 9.07
N SER A 334 -4.17 36.64 7.80
CA SER A 334 -5.07 36.51 6.63
C SER A 334 -5.77 35.16 6.54
N THR A 335 -5.25 34.09 7.16
CA THR A 335 -5.80 32.73 7.14
C THR A 335 -6.40 32.27 8.47
N ALA A 336 -6.38 33.16 9.50
CA ALA A 336 -6.88 32.84 10.84
C ALA A 336 -8.36 32.45 10.85
N GLY A 337 -9.20 33.10 10.02
CA GLY A 337 -10.62 32.75 9.89
C GLY A 337 -10.84 31.34 9.35
N GLU A 338 -10.02 30.90 8.38
CA GLU A 338 -10.09 29.54 7.83
C GLU A 338 -9.62 28.48 8.82
N TRP A 339 -8.59 28.80 9.61
CA TRP A 339 -8.13 27.97 10.71
C TRP A 339 -9.25 27.74 11.75
N GLN A 340 -9.93 28.80 12.17
CA GLN A 340 -11.04 28.70 13.11
C GLN A 340 -12.21 27.92 12.52
N LYS A 341 -12.50 28.10 11.22
CA LYS A 341 -13.51 27.33 10.51
C LYS A 341 -13.19 25.83 10.52
N LEU A 342 -11.94 25.46 10.18
CA LEU A 342 -11.48 24.07 10.22
C LEU A 342 -11.63 23.43 11.60
N LEU A 343 -11.25 24.15 12.66
CA LEU A 343 -11.40 23.64 14.03
C LEU A 343 -12.85 23.43 14.42
N ARG A 344 -13.77 24.33 14.05
CA ARG A 344 -15.21 24.15 14.27
C ARG A 344 -15.74 22.94 13.51
N GLU A 345 -15.42 22.81 12.23
CA GLU A 345 -15.85 21.65 11.43
C GLU A 345 -15.33 20.32 12.00
N LEU A 346 -14.08 20.29 12.49
CA LEU A 346 -13.53 19.12 13.17
C LEU A 346 -14.28 18.80 14.46
N SER A 347 -14.57 19.83 15.28
CA SER A 347 -15.30 19.66 16.54
C SER A 347 -16.75 19.22 16.33
N GLU A 348 -17.40 19.66 15.25
CA GLU A 348 -18.80 19.37 14.94
C GLU A 348 -18.97 18.01 14.28
N HIS A 349 -18.05 17.63 13.39
CA HIS A 349 -18.24 16.44 12.55
C HIS A 349 -17.33 15.26 12.89
N ARG A 350 -16.26 15.47 13.68
CA ARG A 350 -15.32 14.38 13.98
C ARG A 350 -15.32 13.99 15.46
N HIS A 351 -16.48 13.59 15.95
CA HIS A 351 -16.67 13.00 17.28
C HIS A 351 -17.69 11.87 17.22
N ALA A 352 -17.73 11.02 18.25
CA ALA A 352 -18.54 9.80 18.25
C ALA A 352 -20.05 10.05 18.01
N ASN A 353 -20.57 11.15 18.57
CA ASN A 353 -21.98 11.52 18.49
C ASN A 353 -22.26 12.57 17.39
N ALA A 354 -21.40 12.67 16.36
CA ALA A 354 -21.62 13.59 15.26
C ALA A 354 -22.98 13.33 14.57
N PRO A 355 -23.74 14.38 14.24
CA PRO A 355 -25.10 14.22 13.70
C PRO A 355 -25.12 13.58 12.31
N ASP A 356 -24.04 13.76 11.53
CA ASP A 356 -23.91 13.19 10.18
C ASP A 356 -22.69 12.25 10.07
N HIS A 357 -22.94 10.95 10.17
CA HIS A 357 -21.93 9.92 9.98
C HIS A 357 -21.46 9.75 8.51
N ARG A 358 -22.13 10.40 7.55
CA ARG A 358 -21.73 10.41 6.14
C ARG A 358 -20.78 11.55 5.81
N HIS A 359 -20.65 12.52 6.70
CA HIS A 359 -19.76 13.66 6.51
C HIS A 359 -18.32 13.21 6.22
N ALA A 360 -17.63 13.91 5.32
CA ALA A 360 -16.28 13.56 4.88
C ALA A 360 -15.27 13.47 6.05
N LEU A 361 -15.32 14.43 7.00
CA LEU A 361 -14.46 14.45 8.18
C LEU A 361 -14.73 13.28 9.14
N TYR A 362 -15.99 12.84 9.29
CA TYR A 362 -16.33 11.67 10.09
C TYR A 362 -15.75 10.39 9.51
N ARG A 363 -15.77 10.26 8.19
CA ARG A 363 -15.33 9.06 7.45
C ARG A 363 -13.83 9.05 7.16
N ALA A 364 -13.16 10.20 7.24
CA ALA A 364 -11.75 10.31 6.93
C ALA A 364 -10.89 9.49 7.89
N ALA A 365 -9.90 8.76 7.38
CA ALA A 365 -8.89 8.01 8.12
C ALA A 365 -9.46 7.28 9.38
N PRO A 366 -10.42 6.35 9.23
CA PRO A 366 -11.08 5.73 10.37
C PRO A 366 -10.14 4.81 11.17
N GLU A 367 -9.16 4.18 10.53
CA GLU A 367 -8.13 3.36 11.21
C GLU A 367 -7.23 4.24 12.10
N ALA A 368 -6.84 5.41 11.60
CA ALA A 368 -6.08 6.37 12.41
C ALA A 368 -6.88 6.92 13.61
N TRP A 369 -8.22 6.95 13.50
CA TRP A 369 -9.06 7.29 14.64
C TRP A 369 -9.02 6.19 15.71
N LEU A 370 -9.20 4.93 15.32
CA LEU A 370 -9.09 3.79 16.23
C LEU A 370 -7.70 3.74 16.87
N GLU A 371 -6.65 3.94 16.08
CA GLU A 371 -5.27 4.06 16.56
C GLU A 371 -5.14 5.15 17.63
N SER A 372 -5.69 6.35 17.39
CA SER A 372 -5.66 7.46 18.33
C SER A 372 -6.34 7.13 19.66
N LEU A 373 -7.47 6.42 19.63
CA LEU A 373 -8.17 5.97 20.86
C LEU A 373 -7.33 4.96 21.65
N LEU A 374 -6.77 3.96 20.99
CA LEU A 374 -5.93 2.94 21.62
C LEU A 374 -4.60 3.50 22.14
N ARG A 375 -4.04 4.53 21.49
CA ARG A 375 -2.83 5.20 21.99
C ARG A 375 -3.06 5.97 23.27
N ARG A 376 -4.25 6.46 23.50
CA ARG A 376 -4.63 7.15 24.75
C ARG A 376 -4.82 6.16 25.88
N ASP A 377 -5.38 5.00 25.57
CA ASP A 377 -5.66 3.97 26.56
C ASP A 377 -5.62 2.59 25.90
N ILE A 378 -4.40 2.03 25.82
CA ILE A 378 -4.19 0.69 25.26
C ILE A 378 -4.75 -0.40 26.16
N THR A 379 -4.97 -0.11 27.43
CA THR A 379 -5.50 -1.09 28.41
C THR A 379 -6.95 -1.49 28.09
N ARG A 380 -7.66 -0.70 27.30
CA ARG A 380 -8.96 -1.07 26.74
C ARG A 380 -8.90 -2.26 25.80
N LEU A 381 -7.77 -2.50 25.16
CA LEU A 381 -7.55 -3.66 24.31
C LEU A 381 -7.10 -4.86 25.15
N ASP A 382 -6.10 -4.67 25.99
CA ASP A 382 -5.59 -5.68 26.92
C ASP A 382 -4.99 -4.95 28.13
N PRO A 383 -5.53 -5.20 29.36
CA PRO A 383 -5.10 -4.48 30.58
C PRO A 383 -3.62 -4.60 30.90
N GLY A 384 -2.94 -5.62 30.37
CA GLY A 384 -1.51 -5.85 30.60
C GLY A 384 -0.59 -5.16 29.60
N LEU A 385 -1.08 -4.30 28.70
CA LEU A 385 -0.26 -3.67 27.68
C LEU A 385 0.28 -2.30 28.09
N ILE A 386 1.52 -2.03 27.65
CA ILE A 386 2.18 -0.73 27.64
C ILE A 386 2.48 -0.40 26.19
N ILE A 387 2.03 0.76 25.70
CA ILE A 387 2.32 1.17 24.34
C ILE A 387 3.66 1.87 24.23
N ALA A 388 4.39 1.63 23.13
CA ALA A 388 5.57 2.39 22.80
C ALA A 388 5.18 3.82 22.41
N PRO A 389 5.99 4.83 22.73
CA PRO A 389 5.78 6.19 22.25
C PRO A 389 5.67 6.22 20.72
N LEU A 390 4.84 7.13 20.20
CA LEU A 390 4.63 7.32 18.78
C LEU A 390 5.89 7.88 18.11
N HIS A 391 6.77 7.00 17.67
CA HIS A 391 7.89 7.39 16.82
C HIS A 391 7.51 7.17 15.37
N ARG A 392 7.36 8.26 14.60
CA ARG A 392 7.15 8.19 13.16
C ARG A 392 8.30 7.51 12.42
N GLU A 393 9.48 7.41 13.07
CA GLU A 393 10.69 6.80 12.54
C GLU A 393 10.84 5.31 12.91
N PHE A 394 9.91 4.72 13.67
CA PHE A 394 9.89 3.28 13.89
C PHE A 394 9.37 2.57 12.63
N ARG A 395 10.02 2.89 11.53
CA ARG A 395 9.96 2.14 10.30
C ARG A 395 11.10 1.16 10.36
N VAL A 396 10.78 -0.10 10.55
CA VAL A 396 11.72 -1.17 10.32
C VAL A 396 12.09 -1.10 8.84
N ARG A 397 13.26 -0.58 8.52
CA ARG A 397 13.78 -0.58 7.15
C ARG A 397 14.24 -1.98 6.82
N GLU A 398 13.75 -2.53 5.74
CA GLU A 398 14.39 -3.67 5.10
C GLU A 398 15.78 -3.23 4.64
N THR A 399 16.81 -3.96 5.07
CA THR A 399 18.22 -3.68 4.74
C THR A 399 18.62 -4.17 3.36
N SER A 400 17.69 -4.63 2.53
CA SER A 400 17.98 -5.31 1.26
C SER A 400 17.89 -4.42 0.00
N SER A 401 17.88 -3.11 0.09
CA SER A 401 18.03 -2.27 -1.11
C SER A 401 19.42 -1.61 -1.17
N THR A 402 20.41 -2.36 -1.67
CA THR A 402 21.62 -1.80 -2.29
C THR A 402 21.30 -1.20 -3.66
N GLY A 403 20.36 -0.31 -3.72
CA GLY A 403 20.01 0.49 -4.88
C GLY A 403 19.98 1.95 -4.46
N ASN A 404 21.07 2.68 -4.75
CA ASN A 404 21.06 4.13 -4.76
C ASN A 404 20.16 4.58 -5.91
N ASP A 405 18.86 4.70 -5.66
CA ASP A 405 17.99 5.42 -6.56
C ASP A 405 18.26 6.91 -6.43
N ILE A 406 19.01 7.41 -7.41
CA ILE A 406 19.39 8.83 -7.60
C ILE A 406 18.13 9.74 -7.74
N ASN A 407 16.94 9.18 -7.84
CA ASN A 407 15.71 9.90 -8.16
C ASN A 407 14.72 10.09 -7.00
N GLY A 408 15.13 9.96 -5.75
CA GLY A 408 14.27 10.37 -4.63
C GLY A 408 12.86 9.74 -4.54
N ASN A 409 12.54 8.76 -5.38
CA ASN A 409 11.24 8.14 -5.46
C ASN A 409 11.11 7.07 -4.37
N ARG A 410 10.48 7.42 -3.26
CA ARG A 410 10.23 6.54 -2.09
C ARG A 410 9.13 5.51 -2.37
N LEU A 411 9.21 4.78 -3.48
CA LEU A 411 8.22 3.77 -3.85
C LEU A 411 8.23 2.52 -2.95
N ASN A 412 9.28 2.32 -2.14
CA ASN A 412 9.40 1.18 -1.23
C ASN A 412 9.47 1.58 0.27
N ALA A 413 8.76 2.63 0.67
CA ALA A 413 8.63 2.90 2.10
C ALA A 413 7.76 1.80 2.73
N ALA A 414 8.38 0.90 3.48
CA ALA A 414 7.69 -0.09 4.29
C ALA A 414 6.56 0.59 5.08
N ARG A 415 5.35 0.02 5.04
CA ARG A 415 4.21 0.52 5.83
C ARG A 415 4.62 0.54 7.30
N PRO A 416 4.36 1.60 8.06
CA PRO A 416 4.64 1.61 9.49
C PRO A 416 3.74 0.59 10.19
N VAL A 417 4.24 -0.02 11.25
CA VAL A 417 3.42 -0.81 12.19
C VAL A 417 2.41 0.14 12.84
N ASP A 418 1.12 -0.24 12.90
CA ASP A 418 0.10 0.62 13.49
C ASP A 418 0.39 0.89 14.96
N LEU A 419 0.54 -0.17 15.76
CA LEU A 419 0.91 -0.07 17.16
C LEU A 419 1.91 -1.17 17.55
N LEU A 420 2.91 -0.78 18.33
CA LEU A 420 3.82 -1.69 19.01
C LEU A 420 3.64 -1.54 20.52
N ALA A 421 3.34 -2.63 21.19
CA ALA A 421 3.13 -2.67 22.64
C ALA A 421 4.06 -3.69 23.32
N LEU A 422 4.19 -3.55 24.63
CA LEU A 422 4.85 -4.50 25.51
C LEU A 422 3.81 -5.06 26.49
N ARG A 423 3.74 -6.37 26.65
CA ARG A 423 2.91 -7.01 27.64
C ARG A 423 3.62 -7.07 29.00
N GLN A 424 2.92 -7.22 30.10
CA GLN A 424 3.47 -7.25 31.47
C GLN A 424 4.52 -8.33 31.67
N ASP A 425 4.45 -9.45 30.92
CA ASP A 425 5.46 -10.51 30.92
C ASP A 425 6.72 -10.18 30.10
N GLY A 426 6.82 -8.97 29.57
CA GLY A 426 7.94 -8.54 28.76
C GLY A 426 7.86 -8.91 27.28
N ARG A 427 6.83 -9.62 26.80
CA ARG A 427 6.70 -9.95 25.39
C ARG A 427 6.21 -8.75 24.58
N LEU A 428 6.84 -8.56 23.44
CA LEU A 428 6.41 -7.57 22.45
C LEU A 428 5.08 -7.99 21.81
N VAL A 429 4.26 -7.02 21.49
CA VAL A 429 2.97 -7.22 20.81
C VAL A 429 2.89 -6.29 19.61
N VAL A 430 2.76 -6.88 18.43
CA VAL A 430 2.48 -6.18 17.18
C VAL A 430 0.98 -6.12 17.02
N ILE A 431 0.42 -4.92 16.84
CA ILE A 431 -1.01 -4.70 16.70
C ILE A 431 -1.28 -4.10 15.33
N GLU A 432 -2.11 -4.78 14.54
CA GLU A 432 -2.60 -4.32 13.24
C GLU A 432 -4.09 -4.05 13.35
N LEU A 433 -4.49 -2.85 12.92
CA LEU A 433 -5.84 -2.32 13.05
C LEU A 433 -6.56 -2.29 11.70
N LYS A 434 -7.80 -2.77 11.66
CA LYS A 434 -8.70 -2.59 10.52
C LYS A 434 -10.08 -2.18 11.00
N VAL A 435 -10.74 -1.30 10.24
CA VAL A 435 -12.13 -0.88 10.50
C VAL A 435 -13.07 -1.25 9.37
N SER A 436 -12.54 -1.83 8.32
CA SER A 436 -13.27 -2.40 7.18
C SER A 436 -12.76 -3.80 6.89
N GLU A 437 -13.56 -4.60 6.16
CA GLU A 437 -13.13 -5.92 5.74
C GLU A 437 -11.85 -5.85 4.89
N ASP A 438 -10.79 -6.48 5.38
CA ASP A 438 -9.53 -6.60 4.67
C ASP A 438 -9.05 -8.05 4.65
N ARG A 439 -8.88 -8.60 3.46
CA ARG A 439 -8.38 -9.96 3.26
C ARG A 439 -6.90 -10.09 3.59
N GLU A 440 -6.16 -9.00 3.50
CA GLU A 440 -4.72 -8.94 3.70
C GLU A 440 -4.34 -8.80 5.19
N HIS A 441 -5.29 -8.56 6.07
CA HIS A 441 -5.11 -8.26 7.49
C HIS A 441 -4.14 -9.25 8.18
N VAL A 442 -4.28 -10.56 7.92
CA VAL A 442 -3.40 -11.59 8.50
C VAL A 442 -1.97 -11.46 8.01
N LEU A 443 -1.77 -11.34 6.68
CA LEU A 443 -0.42 -11.28 6.10
C LEU A 443 0.29 -9.97 6.46
N GLN A 444 -0.44 -8.86 6.56
CA GLN A 444 0.11 -7.57 7.02
C GLN A 444 0.60 -7.66 8.46
N GLY A 445 -0.20 -8.21 9.37
CA GLY A 445 0.22 -8.41 10.78
C GLY A 445 1.43 -9.32 10.91
N VAL A 446 1.51 -10.37 10.10
CA VAL A 446 2.65 -11.30 10.07
C VAL A 446 3.91 -10.64 9.47
N ASP A 447 3.76 -9.75 8.48
CA ASP A 447 4.88 -8.94 7.99
C ASP A 447 5.45 -8.04 9.08
N TYR A 448 4.58 -7.35 9.81
CA TYR A 448 5.01 -6.51 10.92
C TYR A 448 5.66 -7.33 12.04
N TRP A 449 5.11 -8.50 12.34
CA TRP A 449 5.74 -9.44 13.26
C TRP A 449 7.17 -9.78 12.86
N HIS A 450 7.38 -10.17 11.60
CA HIS A 450 8.73 -10.50 11.11
C HIS A 450 9.70 -9.33 11.28
N ARG A 451 9.29 -8.12 10.94
CA ARG A 451 10.12 -6.92 11.09
C ARG A 451 10.47 -6.64 12.54
N VAL A 452 9.49 -6.73 13.45
CA VAL A 452 9.69 -6.51 14.88
C VAL A 452 10.59 -7.62 15.46
N GLU A 453 10.37 -8.87 15.08
CA GLU A 453 11.21 -10.01 15.52
C GLU A 453 12.66 -9.85 15.04
N ALA A 454 12.89 -9.44 13.81
CA ALA A 454 14.24 -9.16 13.32
C ALA A 454 14.94 -8.07 14.16
N TYR A 455 14.21 -7.02 14.54
CA TYR A 455 14.74 -5.97 15.43
C TYR A 455 14.97 -6.46 16.86
N ARG A 456 14.10 -7.32 17.39
CA ARG A 456 14.26 -7.93 18.71
C ARG A 456 15.54 -8.78 18.75
N ARG A 457 15.70 -9.70 17.80
CA ARG A 457 16.87 -10.60 17.67
C ARG A 457 18.20 -9.84 17.62
N THR A 458 18.22 -8.68 16.99
CA THR A 458 19.42 -7.84 16.92
C THR A 458 19.58 -6.94 18.14
N GLY A 459 18.71 -7.02 19.15
CA GLY A 459 18.70 -6.12 20.30
C GLY A 459 18.32 -4.67 19.95
N GLY A 460 17.79 -4.44 18.75
CA GLY A 460 17.45 -3.10 18.26
C GLY A 460 16.34 -2.43 19.07
N ILE A 461 15.32 -3.20 19.48
CA ILE A 461 14.21 -2.69 20.31
C ILE A 461 14.73 -2.24 21.68
N ALA A 462 15.57 -3.06 22.34
CA ALA A 462 16.14 -2.73 23.64
C ALA A 462 17.05 -1.49 23.56
N ARG A 463 17.93 -1.42 22.55
CA ARG A 463 18.79 -0.24 22.33
C ARG A 463 18.00 1.03 22.05
N ALA A 464 16.86 0.93 21.40
CA ALA A 464 15.98 2.07 21.12
C ALA A 464 15.25 2.56 22.38
N ARG A 465 15.25 1.80 23.49
CA ARG A 465 14.56 2.12 24.75
C ARG A 465 13.11 2.55 24.56
N LEU A 466 12.39 1.89 23.64
CA LEU A 466 11.01 2.26 23.29
C LEU A 466 10.05 2.15 24.49
N PHE A 467 10.35 1.28 25.43
CA PHE A 467 9.55 1.05 26.65
C PHE A 467 10.29 1.49 27.92
N GLY A 468 11.20 2.47 27.80
CA GLY A 468 12.00 2.95 28.92
C GLY A 468 12.95 1.88 29.48
N ASN A 469 12.83 1.56 30.78
CA ASN A 469 13.64 0.54 31.45
C ASN A 469 12.94 -0.82 31.57
N ALA A 470 11.79 -1.00 30.93
CA ALA A 470 11.10 -2.29 30.95
C ALA A 470 11.95 -3.39 30.30
N VAL A 471 11.96 -4.56 30.90
CA VAL A 471 12.67 -5.73 30.38
C VAL A 471 11.86 -6.33 29.24
N ILE A 472 12.51 -6.52 28.10
CA ILE A 472 11.93 -7.19 26.94
C ILE A 472 12.30 -8.67 27.02
N ALA A 473 11.28 -9.53 26.98
CA ALA A 473 11.47 -10.98 27.00
C ALA A 473 12.18 -11.46 25.73
N ASP A 474 12.99 -12.51 25.87
CA ASP A 474 13.65 -13.18 24.74
C ASP A 474 12.72 -14.21 24.07
N GLU A 475 11.48 -13.80 23.84
CA GLU A 475 10.46 -14.57 23.15
C GLU A 475 9.95 -13.82 21.91
N PRO A 476 9.54 -14.55 20.84
CA PRO A 476 8.97 -13.91 19.67
C PRO A 476 7.76 -13.05 20.01
N PRO A 477 7.51 -11.95 19.29
CA PRO A 477 6.35 -11.09 19.51
C PRO A 477 5.02 -11.84 19.33
N LEU A 478 3.97 -11.33 19.94
CA LEU A 478 2.59 -11.72 19.65
C LEU A 478 2.04 -10.84 18.52
N VAL A 479 1.08 -11.38 17.76
CA VAL A 479 0.32 -10.61 16.75
C VAL A 479 -1.12 -10.46 17.25
N TYR A 480 -1.56 -9.21 17.42
CA TYR A 480 -2.95 -8.86 17.71
C TYR A 480 -3.56 -8.24 16.46
N LEU A 481 -4.54 -8.95 15.88
CA LEU A 481 -5.32 -8.49 14.74
C LEU A 481 -6.65 -7.96 15.27
N VAL A 482 -6.88 -6.67 15.13
CA VAL A 482 -7.93 -5.94 15.84
C VAL A 482 -8.88 -5.30 14.82
N ALA A 483 -10.16 -5.59 14.92
CA ALA A 483 -11.20 -4.97 14.11
C ALA A 483 -12.56 -5.02 14.83
N PRO A 484 -13.54 -4.18 14.46
CA PRO A 484 -14.93 -4.40 14.84
C PRO A 484 -15.37 -5.80 14.42
N GLY A 485 -16.20 -6.46 15.25
CA GLY A 485 -16.49 -7.90 15.13
C GLY A 485 -17.03 -8.32 13.77
N LEU A 486 -17.86 -7.48 13.14
CA LEU A 486 -18.45 -7.70 11.82
C LEU A 486 -17.53 -7.33 10.65
N ARG A 487 -16.32 -6.83 10.92
CA ARG A 487 -15.35 -6.36 9.90
C ARG A 487 -14.23 -7.34 9.62
N PHE A 488 -14.19 -8.47 10.29
CA PHE A 488 -13.26 -9.53 9.91
C PHE A 488 -13.71 -10.20 8.61
N HIS A 489 -12.81 -10.24 7.64
CA HIS A 489 -13.08 -10.92 6.38
C HIS A 489 -13.31 -12.43 6.63
N ARG A 490 -14.30 -13.03 5.96
CA ARG A 490 -14.68 -14.45 6.13
C ARG A 490 -13.53 -15.44 5.97
N ALA A 491 -12.50 -15.09 5.20
CA ALA A 491 -11.31 -15.92 4.98
C ALA A 491 -10.24 -15.76 6.08
N PHE A 492 -10.49 -14.95 7.10
CA PHE A 492 -9.52 -14.68 8.18
C PHE A 492 -8.96 -15.97 8.79
N GLN A 493 -9.84 -16.86 9.22
CA GLN A 493 -9.43 -18.10 9.90
C GLN A 493 -8.63 -19.03 8.97
N THR A 494 -9.01 -19.10 7.69
CA THR A 494 -8.29 -19.87 6.68
C THR A 494 -6.87 -19.33 6.47
N LEU A 495 -6.72 -18.02 6.36
CA LEU A 495 -5.41 -17.38 6.18
C LEU A 495 -4.55 -17.47 7.43
N ALA A 496 -5.12 -17.28 8.62
CA ALA A 496 -4.41 -17.48 9.87
C ALA A 496 -3.92 -18.94 10.00
N GLY A 497 -4.73 -19.90 9.56
CA GLY A 497 -4.36 -21.32 9.49
C GLY A 497 -3.24 -21.64 8.49
N CYS A 498 -2.89 -20.74 7.56
CA CYS A 498 -1.73 -20.88 6.66
C CYS A 498 -0.40 -20.48 7.32
N ILE A 499 -0.43 -19.73 8.40
CA ILE A 499 0.76 -19.17 9.03
C ILE A 499 1.46 -20.21 9.90
N ASN A 500 2.79 -20.10 10.01
CA ASN A 500 3.60 -20.96 10.85
C ASN A 500 3.14 -20.89 12.31
N THR A 501 3.01 -22.03 12.97
CA THR A 501 2.49 -22.14 14.34
C THR A 501 3.37 -21.47 15.41
N ARG A 502 4.64 -21.16 15.09
CA ARG A 502 5.53 -20.36 15.94
C ARG A 502 5.08 -18.91 16.06
N ILE A 503 4.24 -18.42 15.15
CA ILE A 503 3.70 -17.06 15.16
C ILE A 503 2.33 -17.11 15.84
N GLU A 504 2.26 -16.60 17.07
CA GLU A 504 1.04 -16.58 17.84
C GLU A 504 0.15 -15.41 17.42
N ILE A 505 -0.99 -15.73 16.81
CA ILE A 505 -1.95 -14.74 16.31
C ILE A 505 -3.19 -14.75 17.20
N TYR A 506 -3.57 -13.56 17.65
CA TYR A 506 -4.80 -13.32 18.41
C TYR A 506 -5.72 -12.39 17.61
N ARG A 507 -6.98 -12.77 17.52
CA ARG A 507 -8.05 -11.95 16.97
C ARG A 507 -8.78 -11.25 18.10
N PHE A 508 -8.94 -9.93 17.97
CA PHE A 508 -9.69 -9.10 18.91
C PHE A 508 -10.90 -8.50 18.19
N ASP A 509 -12.10 -8.96 18.55
CA ASP A 509 -13.35 -8.41 18.04
C ASP A 509 -13.75 -7.22 18.92
N LEU A 510 -13.79 -6.02 18.37
CA LEU A 510 -14.27 -4.82 19.03
C LEU A 510 -15.77 -4.63 18.81
N ASN A 511 -16.38 -3.78 19.65
CA ASN A 511 -17.73 -3.28 19.44
C ASN A 511 -17.82 -2.46 18.13
N GLU A 512 -19.00 -2.43 17.49
CA GLU A 512 -19.20 -1.69 16.22
C GLU A 512 -19.20 -0.17 16.42
N ASP A 513 -19.61 0.30 17.60
CA ASP A 513 -19.63 1.70 18.02
C ASP A 513 -18.32 2.14 18.71
N TRP A 514 -17.19 1.55 18.32
CA TRP A 514 -15.87 1.79 18.92
C TRP A 514 -15.45 3.28 18.98
N ARG A 515 -16.05 4.15 18.17
CA ARG A 515 -15.79 5.60 18.23
C ARG A 515 -16.28 6.22 19.53
N ALA A 516 -17.36 5.70 20.10
CA ALA A 516 -17.88 6.11 21.40
C ALA A 516 -17.06 5.55 22.57
N GLY A 517 -16.30 4.50 22.32
CA GLY A 517 -15.41 3.87 23.29
C GLY A 517 -15.06 2.45 22.88
N VAL A 518 -13.78 2.14 22.90
CA VAL A 518 -13.28 0.81 22.55
C VAL A 518 -13.60 -0.18 23.65
N ARG A 519 -14.25 -1.28 23.29
CA ARG A 519 -14.52 -2.45 24.16
C ARG A 519 -14.20 -3.72 23.39
N VAL A 520 -13.45 -4.62 23.99
CA VAL A 520 -13.20 -5.95 23.44
C VAL A 520 -14.40 -6.84 23.72
N MET A 521 -15.07 -7.27 22.68
CA MET A 521 -16.23 -8.16 22.74
C MET A 521 -15.80 -9.62 22.79
N ARG A 522 -14.71 -9.94 22.11
CA ARG A 522 -14.17 -11.29 22.04
C ARG A 522 -12.67 -11.28 21.75
N ARG A 523 -11.94 -12.18 22.43
CA ARG A 523 -10.54 -12.49 22.16
C ARG A 523 -10.41 -13.96 21.80
N LEU A 524 -9.78 -14.25 20.69
CA LEU A 524 -9.56 -15.62 20.21
C LEU A 524 -8.09 -15.80 19.86
N ARG A 525 -7.49 -16.88 20.30
CA ARG A 525 -6.23 -17.34 19.75
C ARG A 525 -6.55 -18.05 18.44
N SER A 526 -5.97 -17.57 17.35
CA SER A 526 -6.15 -18.18 16.01
C SER A 526 -5.15 -19.32 15.84
N ARG A 527 -5.22 -20.31 16.72
CA ARG A 527 -4.33 -21.44 16.99
C ARG A 527 -3.18 -21.17 17.90
#